data_7119b4fb57351e505745e09808ad20a2
#
_entry.id   7119b4fb57351e505745e09808ad20a2
#
_cell.length_a   1.000
_cell.length_b   1.000
_cell.length_c   1.000
_cell.angle_alpha   90.00
_cell.angle_beta   90.00
_cell.angle_gamma   90.00
#
_symmetry.space_group_name_H-M   'P 1'
#
loop_
_entity.id
_entity.type
_entity.pdbx_description
1 polymer ?
#
loop_
_entity_poly.entity_id
_entity_poly.type
_entity_poly.pdbx_seq_one_letter_code
_entity_poly.pdbx_strand_id
1 'polypeptide(L)'
;ADVERKLFIDMSTLRVETVKSISNAVIKQGADFIDAPVSGTVAPAADGNLMIFCGGTTVVIERATPLLELLSRRIIHAGDIGSGALLKLVVNLPLAVYWQSLAEAISLGSSGGLKNDLMLDAIADSSAALAVLSMKIPTILGADLPVAFDMKSMEKDLNSILATAQEFKLKLPTTFSALSSYSEAIEEGQMGPKDAVAIVNYLHDKLK
;
A
#
# COMPACT_ATOMS: atom_id res chain seq x y z
N ALA A 1 28.91 -1.36 15.87
CA ALA A 1 29.49 -1.64 14.56
C ALA A 1 29.81 -0.30 13.90
N ASP A 2 30.98 -0.20 13.23
CA ASP A 2 31.33 0.96 12.44
C ASP A 2 30.41 1.05 11.22
N VAL A 3 29.65 2.12 11.11
CA VAL A 3 28.71 2.38 10.03
C VAL A 3 29.12 3.58 9.16
N GLU A 4 30.27 4.15 9.44
CA GLU A 4 30.79 5.29 8.68
C GLU A 4 30.86 4.92 7.18
N ARG A 5 30.40 5.83 6.32
CA ARG A 5 30.32 5.67 4.85
C ARG A 5 29.44 4.53 4.33
N LYS A 6 28.71 3.81 5.19
CA LYS A 6 27.71 2.84 4.71
C LYS A 6 26.51 3.55 4.14
N LEU A 7 25.80 2.87 3.22
CA LEU A 7 24.55 3.32 2.66
C LEU A 7 23.42 2.48 3.25
N PHE A 8 22.47 3.14 3.89
CA PHE A 8 21.23 2.54 4.37
C PHE A 8 20.10 2.85 3.39
N ILE A 9 19.42 1.82 2.93
CA ILE A 9 18.28 1.90 2.03
C ILE A 9 17.09 1.30 2.77
N ASP A 10 16.17 2.13 3.24
CA ASP A 10 14.96 1.68 3.92
C ASP A 10 13.82 1.51 2.90
N MET A 11 13.44 0.27 2.63
CA MET A 11 12.38 -0.07 1.67
C MET A 11 11.03 -0.33 2.34
N SER A 12 10.91 -0.04 3.64
CA SER A 12 9.69 -0.24 4.43
C SER A 12 8.62 0.79 4.13
N THR A 13 7.34 0.40 4.29
CA THR A 13 6.24 1.38 4.34
C THR A 13 6.07 1.87 5.78
N LEU A 14 6.50 3.10 6.02
CA LEU A 14 6.53 3.75 7.33
C LEU A 14 5.90 5.14 7.26
N ARG A 15 5.62 5.71 8.45
CA ARG A 15 5.26 7.13 8.59
C ARG A 15 6.46 8.02 8.25
N VAL A 16 6.18 9.19 7.69
CA VAL A 16 7.22 10.18 7.33
C VAL A 16 8.10 10.55 8.52
N GLU A 17 7.51 10.80 9.68
CA GLU A 17 8.24 11.13 10.91
C GLU A 17 9.17 10.01 11.37
N THR A 18 8.71 8.74 11.28
CA THR A 18 9.53 7.58 11.61
C THR A 18 10.77 7.50 10.72
N VAL A 19 10.59 7.67 9.41
CA VAL A 19 11.70 7.70 8.44
C VAL A 19 12.69 8.80 8.77
N LYS A 20 12.22 10.02 9.04
CA LYS A 20 13.08 11.15 9.44
C LYS A 20 13.84 10.89 10.74
N SER A 21 13.20 10.24 11.71
CA SER A 21 13.85 9.86 12.97
C SER A 21 14.96 8.84 12.76
N ILE A 22 14.70 7.79 11.96
CA ILE A 22 15.68 6.75 11.60
C ILE A 22 16.86 7.38 10.85
N SER A 23 16.58 8.19 9.82
CA SER A 23 17.60 8.84 9.01
C SER A 23 18.53 9.72 9.83
N ASN A 24 17.97 10.51 10.77
CA ASN A 24 18.75 11.35 11.67
C ASN A 24 19.71 10.53 12.55
N ALA A 25 19.27 9.35 13.02
CA ALA A 25 20.11 8.47 13.83
C ALA A 25 21.25 7.86 13.01
N VAL A 26 20.98 7.49 11.75
CA VAL A 26 21.95 6.91 10.82
C VAL A 26 22.98 7.95 10.37
N ILE A 27 22.53 9.12 9.93
CA ILE A 27 23.38 10.21 9.42
C ILE A 27 24.32 10.74 10.51
N LYS A 28 23.85 10.85 11.77
CA LYS A 28 24.69 11.24 12.91
C LYS A 28 25.89 10.31 13.14
N GLN A 29 25.86 9.10 12.64
CA GLN A 29 26.93 8.13 12.71
C GLN A 29 27.83 8.11 11.45
N GLY A 30 27.71 9.09 10.56
CA GLY A 30 28.52 9.24 9.36
C GLY A 30 28.13 8.33 8.20
N ALA A 31 26.92 7.75 8.23
CA ALA A 31 26.38 6.93 7.14
C ALA A 31 25.42 7.73 6.24
N ASP A 32 25.25 7.29 5.00
CA ASP A 32 24.23 7.78 4.09
C ASP A 32 22.91 7.05 4.30
N PHE A 33 21.80 7.73 4.04
CA PHE A 33 20.45 7.17 4.16
C PHE A 33 19.54 7.63 3.02
N ILE A 34 18.72 6.70 2.50
CA ILE A 34 17.56 6.99 1.66
C ILE A 34 16.36 6.17 2.13
N ASP A 35 15.17 6.73 2.03
CA ASP A 35 13.93 5.97 2.05
C ASP A 35 13.54 5.61 0.62
N ALA A 36 13.28 4.33 0.40
CA ALA A 36 13.06 3.75 -0.93
C ALA A 36 11.92 2.72 -0.94
N PRO A 37 10.75 3.01 -0.35
CA PRO A 37 9.62 2.08 -0.36
C PRO A 37 9.18 1.74 -1.79
N VAL A 38 8.52 0.57 -1.92
CA VAL A 38 8.23 -0.03 -3.20
C VAL A 38 6.73 -0.15 -3.47
N SER A 39 6.36 -0.15 -4.75
CA SER A 39 5.06 -0.59 -5.25
C SER A 39 5.26 -1.78 -6.18
N GLY A 40 4.47 -2.80 -5.95
CA GLY A 40 4.55 -4.13 -6.51
C GLY A 40 4.40 -5.15 -5.39
N THR A 41 3.99 -6.36 -5.76
CA THR A 41 3.81 -7.48 -4.85
C THR A 41 4.85 -8.56 -5.13
N VAL A 42 4.59 -9.80 -4.72
CA VAL A 42 5.55 -10.91 -4.78
C VAL A 42 6.11 -11.14 -6.19
N ALA A 43 5.25 -11.21 -7.22
CA ALA A 43 5.72 -11.48 -8.58
C ALA A 43 6.59 -10.32 -9.15
N PRO A 44 6.17 -9.04 -9.13
CA PRO A 44 7.05 -7.94 -9.52
C PRO A 44 8.35 -7.87 -8.73
N ALA A 45 8.35 -8.27 -7.45
CA ALA A 45 9.58 -8.31 -6.65
C ALA A 45 10.55 -9.41 -7.12
N ALA A 46 10.02 -10.60 -7.42
CA ALA A 46 10.82 -11.72 -7.93
C ALA A 46 11.43 -11.42 -9.31
N ASP A 47 10.70 -10.68 -10.14
CA ASP A 47 11.08 -10.36 -11.52
C ASP A 47 11.94 -9.07 -11.65
N GLY A 48 12.33 -8.42 -10.54
CA GLY A 48 13.05 -7.14 -10.56
C GLY A 48 12.23 -6.02 -11.21
N ASN A 49 10.91 -6.05 -11.11
CA ASN A 49 9.97 -5.19 -11.83
C ASN A 49 9.17 -4.27 -10.88
N LEU A 50 9.76 -3.90 -9.74
CA LEU A 50 9.14 -2.99 -8.78
C LEU A 50 9.12 -1.54 -9.31
N MET A 51 8.26 -0.72 -8.72
CA MET A 51 8.39 0.73 -8.74
C MET A 51 8.93 1.18 -7.38
N ILE A 52 10.01 1.97 -7.37
CA ILE A 52 10.67 2.43 -6.14
C ILE A 52 10.49 3.94 -6.02
N PHE A 53 10.12 4.40 -4.82
CA PHE A 53 9.92 5.82 -4.49
C PHE A 53 11.05 6.28 -3.58
N CYS A 54 12.01 7.03 -4.10
CA CYS A 54 13.20 7.44 -3.37
C CYS A 54 13.04 8.83 -2.74
N GLY A 55 13.33 8.92 -1.43
CA GLY A 55 13.54 10.17 -0.73
C GLY A 55 14.99 10.27 -0.22
N GLY A 56 15.66 11.39 -0.51
CA GLY A 56 17.05 11.63 -0.14
C GLY A 56 17.73 12.63 -1.04
N THR A 57 19.00 12.93 -0.76
CA THR A 57 19.78 13.81 -1.64
C THR A 57 20.10 13.13 -2.97
N THR A 58 20.18 13.87 -4.05
CA THR A 58 20.50 13.37 -5.39
C THR A 58 21.76 12.52 -5.40
N VAL A 59 22.82 12.98 -4.73
CA VAL A 59 24.12 12.26 -4.67
C VAL A 59 23.98 10.88 -4.03
N VAL A 60 23.21 10.78 -2.94
CA VAL A 60 23.02 9.49 -2.23
C VAL A 60 22.11 8.56 -3.04
N ILE A 61 21.09 9.09 -3.71
CA ILE A 61 20.22 8.32 -4.59
C ILE A 61 21.01 7.80 -5.81
N GLU A 62 21.84 8.63 -6.45
CA GLU A 62 22.72 8.21 -7.54
C GLU A 62 23.65 7.06 -7.11
N ARG A 63 24.19 7.13 -5.90
CA ARG A 63 24.98 6.04 -5.30
C ARG A 63 24.18 4.74 -5.13
N ALA A 64 22.88 4.82 -4.80
CA ALA A 64 21.99 3.68 -4.65
C ALA A 64 21.48 3.11 -5.98
N THR A 65 21.38 3.96 -7.01
CA THR A 65 20.72 3.65 -8.29
C THR A 65 21.17 2.32 -8.92
N PRO A 66 22.48 1.98 -9.01
CA PRO A 66 22.91 0.73 -9.63
C PRO A 66 22.34 -0.53 -8.93
N LEU A 67 22.09 -0.47 -7.61
CA LEU A 67 21.44 -1.55 -6.88
C LEU A 67 19.92 -1.53 -7.10
N LEU A 68 19.31 -0.35 -7.06
CA LEU A 68 17.85 -0.20 -7.21
C LEU A 68 17.36 -0.59 -8.61
N GLU A 69 18.14 -0.36 -9.65
CA GLU A 69 17.86 -0.76 -11.03
C GLU A 69 17.73 -2.28 -11.20
N LEU A 70 18.46 -3.06 -10.40
CA LEU A 70 18.36 -4.53 -10.41
C LEU A 70 17.00 -5.03 -9.86
N LEU A 71 16.30 -4.20 -9.09
CA LEU A 71 15.06 -4.54 -8.38
C LEU A 71 13.82 -3.94 -9.02
N SER A 72 13.99 -3.01 -10.00
CA SER A 72 12.88 -2.15 -10.42
C SER A 72 12.86 -1.85 -11.91
N ARG A 73 11.63 -1.69 -12.41
CA ARG A 73 11.37 -1.12 -13.75
C ARG A 73 11.35 0.41 -13.75
N ARG A 74 11.25 1.04 -12.58
CA ARG A 74 11.15 2.49 -12.44
C ARG A 74 11.55 2.96 -11.05
N ILE A 75 12.45 3.94 -11.01
CA ILE A 75 12.83 4.67 -9.80
C ILE A 75 12.27 6.09 -9.91
N ILE A 76 11.63 6.58 -8.86
CA ILE A 76 11.09 7.93 -8.79
C ILE A 76 11.77 8.65 -7.63
N HIS A 77 12.55 9.69 -7.92
CA HIS A 77 13.07 10.60 -6.91
C HIS A 77 11.94 11.56 -6.50
N ALA A 78 11.40 11.38 -5.30
CA ALA A 78 10.23 12.11 -4.80
C ALA A 78 10.60 13.41 -4.08
N GLY A 79 11.86 13.60 -3.71
CA GLY A 79 12.38 14.75 -2.99
C GLY A 79 13.31 14.35 -1.85
N ASP A 80 13.39 15.18 -0.81
CA ASP A 80 14.22 14.93 0.37
C ASP A 80 13.77 13.69 1.17
N ILE A 81 14.57 13.30 2.17
CA ILE A 81 14.29 12.19 3.09
C ILE A 81 12.86 12.28 3.65
N GLY A 82 12.11 11.18 3.53
CA GLY A 82 10.71 11.05 3.89
C GLY A 82 9.74 11.28 2.72
N SER A 83 10.21 11.83 1.58
CA SER A 83 9.36 12.04 0.40
C SER A 83 9.00 10.74 -0.31
N GLY A 84 9.89 9.75 -0.32
CA GLY A 84 9.59 8.41 -0.83
C GLY A 84 8.50 7.73 0.02
N ALA A 85 8.64 7.79 1.35
CA ALA A 85 7.63 7.28 2.28
C ALA A 85 6.28 7.99 2.08
N LEU A 86 6.28 9.32 1.96
CA LEU A 86 5.05 10.07 1.70
C LEU A 86 4.40 9.65 0.38
N LEU A 87 5.16 9.52 -0.70
CA LEU A 87 4.65 9.10 -2.00
C LEU A 87 4.08 7.68 -1.94
N LYS A 88 4.72 6.77 -1.18
CA LYS A 88 4.19 5.43 -0.94
C LYS A 88 2.82 5.46 -0.25
N LEU A 89 2.64 6.30 0.77
CA LEU A 89 1.35 6.46 1.45
C LEU A 89 0.28 7.04 0.50
N VAL A 90 0.65 8.03 -0.32
CA VAL A 90 -0.24 8.60 -1.35
C VAL A 90 -0.70 7.55 -2.36
N VAL A 91 0.19 6.64 -2.79
CA VAL A 91 -0.15 5.56 -3.73
C VAL A 91 -1.05 4.49 -3.09
N ASN A 92 -0.82 4.17 -1.81
CA ASN A 92 -1.60 3.12 -1.12
C ASN A 92 -2.99 3.59 -0.66
N LEU A 93 -3.17 4.89 -0.40
CA LEU A 93 -4.46 5.44 0.04
C LEU A 93 -5.62 5.09 -0.90
N PRO A 94 -5.57 5.42 -2.22
CA PRO A 94 -6.68 5.12 -3.12
C PRO A 94 -6.94 3.62 -3.25
N LEU A 95 -5.93 2.76 -3.10
CA LEU A 95 -6.10 1.30 -3.15
C LEU A 95 -7.01 0.80 -2.02
N ALA A 96 -6.76 1.23 -0.78
CA ALA A 96 -7.54 0.82 0.38
C ALA A 96 -9.01 1.29 0.30
N VAL A 97 -9.21 2.55 -0.09
CA VAL A 97 -10.56 3.15 -0.25
C VAL A 97 -11.32 2.48 -1.41
N TYR A 98 -10.61 2.08 -2.46
CA TYR A 98 -11.22 1.40 -3.60
C TYR A 98 -11.86 0.06 -3.20
N TRP A 99 -11.20 -0.77 -2.42
CA TRP A 99 -11.77 -2.06 -2.00
C TRP A 99 -13.03 -1.89 -1.17
N GLN A 100 -13.07 -0.88 -0.30
CA GLN A 100 -14.29 -0.57 0.44
C GLN A 100 -15.43 -0.12 -0.48
N SER A 101 -15.17 0.82 -1.39
CA SER A 101 -16.19 1.28 -2.32
C SER A 101 -16.68 0.18 -3.28
N LEU A 102 -15.80 -0.74 -3.66
CA LEU A 102 -16.16 -1.92 -4.43
C LEU A 102 -17.11 -2.84 -3.65
N ALA A 103 -16.86 -3.05 -2.36
CA ALA A 103 -17.75 -3.84 -1.49
C ALA A 103 -19.17 -3.24 -1.44
N GLU A 104 -19.28 -1.93 -1.29
CA GLU A 104 -20.55 -1.23 -1.29
C GLU A 104 -21.26 -1.35 -2.65
N ALA A 105 -20.55 -1.21 -3.75
CA ALA A 105 -21.09 -1.34 -5.10
C ALA A 105 -21.62 -2.77 -5.35
N ILE A 106 -20.86 -3.80 -4.98
CA ILE A 106 -21.29 -5.20 -5.09
C ILE A 106 -22.51 -5.47 -4.20
N SER A 107 -22.53 -4.94 -2.97
CA SER A 107 -23.67 -5.09 -2.06
C SER A 107 -24.94 -4.44 -2.62
N LEU A 108 -24.82 -3.22 -3.18
CA LEU A 108 -25.92 -2.52 -3.81
C LEU A 108 -26.51 -3.32 -4.98
N GLY A 109 -25.65 -3.79 -5.89
CA GLY A 109 -26.11 -4.56 -7.07
C GLY A 109 -26.70 -5.91 -6.70
N SER A 110 -26.10 -6.63 -5.73
CA SER A 110 -26.65 -7.91 -5.23
C SER A 110 -28.02 -7.74 -4.59
N SER A 111 -28.23 -6.65 -3.84
CA SER A 111 -29.56 -6.32 -3.28
C SER A 111 -30.59 -6.05 -4.38
N GLY A 112 -30.17 -5.61 -5.56
CA GLY A 112 -30.98 -5.47 -6.76
C GLY A 112 -31.10 -6.74 -7.61
N GLY A 113 -30.49 -7.87 -7.18
CA GLY A 113 -30.57 -9.16 -7.86
C GLY A 113 -29.49 -9.39 -8.93
N LEU A 114 -28.47 -8.54 -9.04
CA LEU A 114 -27.35 -8.75 -9.94
C LEU A 114 -26.39 -9.82 -9.38
N LYS A 115 -25.76 -10.58 -10.26
CA LYS A 115 -24.73 -11.56 -9.88
C LYS A 115 -23.37 -10.89 -9.68
N ASN A 116 -22.59 -11.35 -8.69
CA ASN A 116 -21.29 -10.79 -8.35
C ASN A 116 -20.30 -10.89 -9.51
N ASP A 117 -20.25 -12.03 -10.22
CA ASP A 117 -19.38 -12.23 -11.37
C ASP A 117 -19.66 -11.23 -12.50
N LEU A 118 -20.95 -11.01 -12.83
CA LEU A 118 -21.38 -10.02 -13.82
C LEU A 118 -20.93 -8.59 -13.42
N MET A 119 -21.12 -8.21 -12.17
CA MET A 119 -20.77 -6.87 -11.69
C MET A 119 -19.26 -6.65 -11.72
N LEU A 120 -18.47 -7.64 -11.27
CA LEU A 120 -17.02 -7.56 -11.27
C LEU A 120 -16.45 -7.47 -12.69
N ASP A 121 -17.01 -8.25 -13.65
CA ASP A 121 -16.64 -8.18 -15.05
C ASP A 121 -16.93 -6.80 -15.64
N ALA A 122 -18.15 -6.29 -15.45
CA ALA A 122 -18.56 -4.97 -15.93
C ALA A 122 -17.69 -3.82 -15.32
N ILE A 123 -17.37 -3.89 -14.02
CA ILE A 123 -16.51 -2.90 -13.37
C ILE A 123 -15.08 -3.00 -13.93
N ALA A 124 -14.56 -4.21 -14.11
CA ALA A 124 -13.21 -4.43 -14.63
C ALA A 124 -13.00 -3.87 -16.05
N ASP A 125 -14.05 -3.87 -16.89
CA ASP A 125 -14.02 -3.30 -18.25
C ASP A 125 -14.40 -1.81 -18.31
N SER A 126 -14.71 -1.20 -17.17
CA SER A 126 -15.11 0.19 -17.08
C SER A 126 -13.97 1.12 -16.65
N SER A 127 -14.20 2.43 -16.78
CA SER A 127 -13.28 3.46 -16.25
C SER A 127 -13.19 3.48 -14.70
N ALA A 128 -14.05 2.74 -14.01
CA ALA A 128 -14.01 2.59 -12.56
C ALA A 128 -12.99 1.52 -12.10
N ALA A 129 -12.40 0.76 -13.02
CA ALA A 129 -11.46 -0.30 -12.68
C ALA A 129 -10.15 0.25 -12.14
N LEU A 130 -9.72 -0.28 -10.99
CA LEU A 130 -8.33 -0.15 -10.57
C LEU A 130 -7.47 -1.17 -11.34
N ALA A 131 -6.27 -0.80 -11.74
CA ALA A 131 -5.40 -1.66 -12.57
C ALA A 131 -5.15 -3.08 -11.99
N VAL A 132 -5.25 -3.24 -10.67
CA VAL A 132 -5.07 -4.54 -10.01
C VAL A 132 -6.38 -5.36 -9.91
N LEU A 133 -7.54 -4.80 -10.28
CA LEU A 133 -8.84 -5.44 -10.06
C LEU A 133 -8.92 -6.81 -10.74
N SER A 134 -8.58 -6.90 -12.02
CA SER A 134 -8.69 -8.15 -12.78
C SER A 134 -7.90 -9.30 -12.15
N MET A 135 -6.74 -9.02 -11.55
CA MET A 135 -5.95 -10.02 -10.82
C MET A 135 -6.59 -10.45 -9.49
N LYS A 136 -7.47 -9.62 -8.93
CA LYS A 136 -8.10 -9.86 -7.63
C LYS A 136 -9.51 -10.45 -7.72
N ILE A 137 -10.16 -10.39 -8.88
CA ILE A 137 -11.49 -10.99 -9.12
C ILE A 137 -11.56 -12.46 -8.69
N PRO A 138 -10.60 -13.34 -9.03
CA PRO A 138 -10.68 -14.74 -8.59
C PRO A 138 -10.71 -14.87 -7.06
N THR A 139 -9.92 -14.07 -6.33
CA THR A 139 -9.93 -14.06 -4.85
C THR A 139 -11.28 -13.58 -4.31
N ILE A 140 -11.86 -12.52 -4.90
CA ILE A 140 -13.19 -12.01 -4.51
C ILE A 140 -14.26 -13.08 -4.75
N LEU A 141 -14.16 -13.84 -5.83
CA LEU A 141 -15.08 -14.94 -6.17
C LEU A 141 -14.79 -16.25 -5.40
N GLY A 142 -13.88 -16.25 -4.42
CA GLY A 142 -13.65 -17.36 -3.51
C GLY A 142 -12.50 -18.29 -3.88
N ALA A 143 -11.69 -17.96 -4.88
CA ALA A 143 -10.49 -18.75 -5.19
C ALA A 143 -9.45 -18.61 -4.04
N ASP A 144 -8.88 -19.74 -3.65
CA ASP A 144 -7.79 -19.80 -2.65
C ASP A 144 -6.45 -19.54 -3.35
N LEU A 145 -6.05 -18.28 -3.39
CA LEU A 145 -4.81 -17.84 -4.01
C LEU A 145 -3.81 -17.35 -2.94
N PRO A 146 -2.50 -17.40 -3.22
CA PRO A 146 -1.48 -16.87 -2.31
C PRO A 146 -1.74 -15.41 -1.96
N VAL A 147 -1.62 -15.08 -0.66
CA VAL A 147 -1.78 -13.73 -0.15
C VAL A 147 -0.60 -12.87 -0.64
N ALA A 148 -0.91 -11.85 -1.40
CA ALA A 148 0.11 -10.92 -1.91
C ALA A 148 0.33 -9.71 -0.98
N PHE A 149 -0.72 -9.29 -0.26
CA PHE A 149 -0.71 -8.19 0.70
C PHE A 149 -1.88 -8.41 1.67
N ASP A 150 -1.60 -8.64 2.95
CA ASP A 150 -2.60 -9.02 3.92
C ASP A 150 -3.36 -7.83 4.53
N MET A 151 -4.47 -8.12 5.23
CA MET A 151 -5.31 -7.10 5.85
C MET A 151 -4.60 -6.35 6.97
N LYS A 152 -3.73 -7.01 7.76
CA LYS A 152 -2.93 -6.34 8.81
C LYS A 152 -1.96 -5.33 8.22
N SER A 153 -1.34 -5.66 7.09
CA SER A 153 -0.46 -4.73 6.37
C SER A 153 -1.23 -3.54 5.81
N MET A 154 -2.46 -3.75 5.30
CA MET A 154 -3.33 -2.66 4.86
C MET A 154 -3.75 -1.78 6.03
N GLU A 155 -4.16 -2.34 7.16
CA GLU A 155 -4.50 -1.61 8.38
C GLU A 155 -3.31 -0.76 8.87
N LYS A 156 -2.11 -1.35 8.91
CA LYS A 156 -0.86 -0.64 9.27
C LYS A 156 -0.62 0.56 8.32
N ASP A 157 -0.82 0.37 7.03
CA ASP A 157 -0.63 1.43 6.05
C ASP A 157 -1.68 2.55 6.22
N LEU A 158 -2.96 2.20 6.44
CA LEU A 158 -4.03 3.17 6.73
C LEU A 158 -3.75 3.97 8.01
N ASN A 159 -3.28 3.32 9.08
CA ASN A 159 -2.84 3.99 10.29
C ASN A 159 -1.69 4.96 10.04
N SER A 160 -0.71 4.57 9.21
CA SER A 160 0.41 5.43 8.83
C SER A 160 -0.03 6.65 8.01
N ILE A 161 -1.01 6.46 7.10
CA ILE A 161 -1.62 7.53 6.30
C ILE A 161 -2.33 8.52 7.22
N LEU A 162 -3.20 8.05 8.12
CA LEU A 162 -3.97 8.94 9.01
C LEU A 162 -3.07 9.67 10.01
N ALA A 163 -2.04 9.02 10.56
CA ALA A 163 -1.07 9.68 11.42
C ALA A 163 -0.31 10.78 10.67
N THR A 164 0.16 10.52 9.45
CA THR A 164 0.83 11.53 8.62
C THR A 164 -0.13 12.67 8.23
N ALA A 165 -1.40 12.36 7.92
CA ALA A 165 -2.42 13.38 7.66
C ALA A 165 -2.65 14.29 8.87
N GLN A 166 -2.66 13.73 10.08
CA GLN A 166 -2.78 14.50 11.32
C GLN A 166 -1.62 15.48 11.52
N GLU A 167 -0.38 15.07 11.22
CA GLU A 167 0.79 15.94 11.23
C GLU A 167 0.62 17.14 10.28
N PHE A 168 0.01 16.91 9.12
CA PHE A 168 -0.32 17.94 8.12
C PHE A 168 -1.63 18.68 8.38
N LYS A 169 -2.32 18.39 9.50
CA LYS A 169 -3.63 18.95 9.86
C LYS A 169 -4.71 18.72 8.83
N LEU A 170 -4.64 17.58 8.11
CA LEU A 170 -5.61 17.14 7.13
C LEU A 170 -6.62 16.16 7.74
N LYS A 171 -7.86 16.22 7.26
CA LYS A 171 -8.91 15.23 7.56
C LYS A 171 -9.13 14.36 6.32
N LEU A 172 -9.06 13.05 6.48
CA LEU A 172 -9.27 12.06 5.43
C LEU A 172 -10.46 11.15 5.78
N PRO A 173 -11.72 11.61 5.59
CA PRO A 173 -12.90 10.90 6.09
C PRO A 173 -13.08 9.51 5.44
N THR A 174 -12.85 9.35 4.15
CA THR A 174 -12.94 8.05 3.45
C THR A 174 -11.87 7.07 3.92
N THR A 175 -10.65 7.55 4.16
CA THR A 175 -9.56 6.75 4.70
C THR A 175 -9.85 6.28 6.13
N PHE A 176 -10.46 7.15 6.95
CA PHE A 176 -10.88 6.79 8.30
C PHE A 176 -11.97 5.71 8.29
N SER A 177 -12.96 5.83 7.40
CA SER A 177 -13.99 4.81 7.21
C SER A 177 -13.38 3.47 6.77
N ALA A 178 -12.44 3.52 5.81
CA ALA A 178 -11.73 2.31 5.37
C ALA A 178 -10.97 1.65 6.53
N LEU A 179 -10.21 2.43 7.32
CA LEU A 179 -9.51 1.90 8.48
C LEU A 179 -10.47 1.20 9.45
N SER A 180 -11.59 1.82 9.79
CA SER A 180 -12.60 1.23 10.70
C SER A 180 -13.08 -0.12 10.18
N SER A 181 -13.34 -0.24 8.88
CA SER A 181 -13.79 -1.49 8.26
C SER A 181 -12.70 -2.58 8.30
N TYR A 182 -11.44 -2.23 8.04
CA TYR A 182 -10.32 -3.19 8.13
C TYR A 182 -10.07 -3.64 9.55
N SER A 183 -10.06 -2.72 10.54
CA SER A 183 -9.87 -3.06 11.95
C SER A 183 -10.97 -4.01 12.44
N GLU A 184 -12.23 -3.72 12.10
CA GLU A 184 -13.35 -4.59 12.45
C GLU A 184 -13.23 -5.98 11.81
N ALA A 185 -12.90 -6.07 10.53
CA ALA A 185 -12.70 -7.34 9.86
C ALA A 185 -11.55 -8.17 10.46
N ILE A 186 -10.52 -7.51 10.98
CA ILE A 186 -9.39 -8.17 11.65
C ILE A 186 -9.79 -8.65 13.05
N GLU A 187 -10.46 -7.80 13.85
CA GLU A 187 -10.79 -8.08 15.24
C GLU A 187 -11.96 -9.05 15.37
N GLU A 188 -13.08 -8.78 14.69
CA GLU A 188 -14.30 -9.58 14.78
C GLU A 188 -14.31 -10.72 13.77
N GLY A 189 -13.88 -10.47 12.54
CA GLY A 189 -13.84 -11.45 11.44
C GLY A 189 -12.64 -12.38 11.45
N GLN A 190 -11.62 -12.13 12.30
CA GLN A 190 -10.35 -12.85 12.34
C GLN A 190 -9.64 -12.94 10.97
N MET A 191 -9.83 -11.92 10.12
CA MET A 191 -9.39 -11.94 8.73
C MET A 191 -7.97 -11.37 8.53
N GLY A 192 -7.25 -11.06 9.61
CA GLY A 192 -5.92 -10.45 9.55
C GLY A 192 -4.93 -11.09 8.56
N PRO A 193 -4.81 -12.44 8.50
CA PRO A 193 -3.93 -13.13 7.55
C PRO A 193 -4.46 -13.23 6.11
N LYS A 194 -5.70 -12.82 5.83
CA LYS A 194 -6.29 -12.87 4.50
C LYS A 194 -5.78 -11.74 3.62
N ASP A 195 -5.83 -11.94 2.31
CA ASP A 195 -5.51 -10.86 1.35
C ASP A 195 -6.39 -9.63 1.60
N ALA A 196 -5.83 -8.45 1.48
CA ALA A 196 -6.52 -7.19 1.76
C ALA A 196 -7.82 -7.00 0.97
N VAL A 197 -7.94 -7.62 -0.22
CA VAL A 197 -9.16 -7.59 -1.03
C VAL A 197 -10.31 -8.38 -0.40
N ALA A 198 -10.05 -9.28 0.56
CA ALA A 198 -11.09 -10.02 1.25
C ALA A 198 -12.05 -9.12 2.05
N ILE A 199 -11.68 -7.85 2.30
CA ILE A 199 -12.59 -6.83 2.84
C ILE A 199 -13.86 -6.67 1.98
N VAL A 200 -13.79 -6.91 0.67
CA VAL A 200 -14.95 -6.84 -0.24
C VAL A 200 -16.01 -7.85 0.17
N ASN A 201 -15.62 -9.09 0.42
CA ASN A 201 -16.55 -10.14 0.86
C ASN A 201 -17.04 -9.91 2.28
N TYR A 202 -16.15 -9.53 3.21
CA TYR A 202 -16.53 -9.23 4.58
C TYR A 202 -17.61 -8.15 4.68
N LEU A 203 -17.40 -7.03 4.01
CA LEU A 203 -18.38 -5.94 4.01
C LEU A 203 -19.66 -6.30 3.25
N HIS A 204 -19.55 -7.02 2.12
CA HIS A 204 -20.71 -7.48 1.37
C HIS A 204 -21.62 -8.38 2.23
N ASP A 205 -21.06 -9.29 3.02
CA ASP A 205 -21.82 -10.16 3.90
C ASP A 205 -22.43 -9.41 5.09
N LYS A 206 -21.74 -8.38 5.60
CA LYS A 206 -22.20 -7.54 6.70
C LYS A 206 -23.31 -6.54 6.29
N LEU A 207 -23.33 -6.09 5.04
CA LEU A 207 -24.28 -5.10 4.55
C LEU A 207 -25.61 -5.74 4.08
N LYS A 208 -25.72 -7.07 4.10
CA LYS A 208 -26.98 -7.81 3.87
C LYS A 208 -27.79 -7.92 5.14
#